data_ac5b6c2dbac2d94f3a07768c34e29cfe
#
_entry.id   ac5b6c2dbac2d94f3a07768c34e29cfe
#
_cell.length_a   1.000
_cell.length_b   1.000
_cell.length_c   1.000
_cell.angle_alpha   90.00
_cell.angle_beta   90.00
_cell.angle_gamma   90.00
#
_symmetry.space_group_name_H-M   'P 1'
#
loop_
_entity.id
_entity.type
_entity.pdbx_description
1 polymer ?
#
loop_
_entity_poly.entity_id
_entity_poly.type
_entity_poly.pdbx_seq_one_letter_code
_entity_poly.pdbx_strand_id
1 'polypeptide(L)'
;VNISVAIIPMQDQFGWSELQVGIILGSFYFGYMITMIIGGYLADKYGGKRVLGYGLLIWSLFTIITPFFAYSGLWWLILIRVLMGLGEGITFPSWHAIYARWIPFNERTRVVAFTNSGIAAGTVFGYVVAAAIISNYSWEWVFYSFGVLGIFWYFFWSKIVTSYPEDNKNVSHDELQLIKNEAPA
;
A
#
# COMPACT_ATOMS: atom_id res chain seq x y z
N VAL A 1 3.48 -4.12 8.11
CA VAL A 1 3.68 -3.52 9.45
C VAL A 1 2.60 -4.01 10.41
N ASN A 2 1.31 -3.73 10.20
CA ASN A 2 0.23 -3.97 11.16
C ASN A 2 0.20 -5.39 11.72
N ILE A 3 0.13 -6.39 10.84
CA ILE A 3 0.08 -7.80 11.24
C ILE A 3 1.37 -8.25 11.94
N SER A 4 2.53 -7.73 11.54
CA SER A 4 3.82 -8.14 12.10
C SER A 4 3.97 -7.81 13.59
N VAL A 5 3.23 -6.82 14.08
CA VAL A 5 3.17 -6.48 15.50
C VAL A 5 1.98 -7.15 16.18
N ALA A 6 0.82 -7.10 15.52
CA ALA A 6 -0.43 -7.65 16.06
C ALA A 6 -0.42 -9.17 16.15
N ILE A 7 0.40 -9.88 15.36
CA ILE A 7 0.43 -11.34 15.34
C ILE A 7 0.84 -11.95 16.68
N ILE A 8 1.65 -11.24 17.48
CA ILE A 8 2.13 -11.72 18.79
C ILE A 8 0.94 -11.90 19.76
N PRO A 9 0.17 -10.83 20.10
CA PRO A 9 -1.00 -11.01 20.95
C PRO A 9 -2.10 -11.87 20.30
N MET A 10 -2.21 -11.89 18.97
CA MET A 10 -3.15 -12.77 18.29
C MET A 10 -2.77 -14.24 18.45
N GLN A 11 -1.49 -14.58 18.36
CA GLN A 11 -0.99 -15.95 18.57
C GLN A 11 -1.35 -16.45 19.96
N ASP A 12 -1.11 -15.62 20.98
CA ASP A 12 -1.44 -15.96 22.36
C ASP A 12 -2.95 -16.13 22.56
N GLN A 13 -3.75 -15.25 21.97
CA GLN A 13 -5.20 -15.24 22.11
C GLN A 13 -5.87 -16.42 21.40
N PHE A 14 -5.42 -16.78 20.22
CA PHE A 14 -6.04 -17.85 19.40
C PHE A 14 -5.33 -19.20 19.51
N GLY A 15 -4.21 -19.27 20.23
CA GLY A 15 -3.44 -20.50 20.42
C GLY A 15 -2.80 -21.04 19.14
N TRP A 16 -2.38 -20.14 18.22
CA TRP A 16 -1.78 -20.56 16.96
C TRP A 16 -0.36 -21.08 17.13
N SER A 17 -0.05 -22.16 16.41
CA SER A 17 1.33 -22.66 16.31
C SER A 17 2.19 -21.72 15.49
N GLU A 18 3.53 -21.81 15.68
CA GLU A 18 4.51 -21.05 14.88
C GLU A 18 4.35 -21.27 13.38
N LEU A 19 3.99 -22.50 12.97
CA LEU A 19 3.72 -22.81 11.57
C LEU A 19 2.50 -22.05 11.05
N GLN A 20 1.42 -21.98 11.83
CA GLN A 20 0.21 -21.23 11.46
C GLN A 20 0.50 -19.73 11.35
N VAL A 21 1.27 -19.18 12.28
CA VAL A 21 1.75 -17.78 12.22
C VAL A 21 2.54 -17.54 10.94
N GLY A 22 3.48 -18.44 10.62
CA GLY A 22 4.26 -18.37 9.38
C GLY A 22 3.37 -18.37 8.12
N ILE A 23 2.34 -19.23 8.09
CA ILE A 23 1.39 -19.29 6.97
C ILE A 23 0.56 -18.00 6.88
N ILE A 24 0.08 -17.45 8.00
CA ILE A 24 -0.66 -16.17 8.03
C ILE A 24 0.22 -15.05 7.45
N LEU A 25 1.47 -14.95 7.89
CA LEU A 25 2.38 -13.91 7.42
C LEU A 25 2.76 -14.09 5.94
N GLY A 26 3.02 -15.32 5.52
CA GLY A 26 3.40 -15.67 4.16
C GLY A 26 2.26 -15.54 3.15
N SER A 27 1.01 -15.80 3.55
CA SER A 27 -0.16 -15.80 2.67
C SER A 27 -0.39 -14.47 1.95
N PHE A 28 -0.04 -13.36 2.57
CA PHE A 28 -0.09 -12.04 1.97
C PHE A 28 0.73 -11.96 0.67
N TYR A 29 1.92 -12.54 0.68
CA TYR A 29 2.83 -12.46 -0.47
C TYR A 29 2.33 -13.23 -1.69
N PHE A 30 1.46 -14.22 -1.52
CA PHE A 30 0.81 -14.89 -2.65
C PHE A 30 -0.03 -13.93 -3.48
N GLY A 31 -0.92 -13.17 -2.82
CA GLY A 31 -1.72 -12.16 -3.50
C GLY A 31 -0.85 -11.05 -4.10
N TYR A 32 0.14 -10.59 -3.32
CA TYR A 32 1.07 -9.53 -3.70
C TYR A 32 1.83 -9.85 -5.00
N MET A 33 2.38 -11.06 -5.13
CA MET A 33 3.13 -11.49 -6.32
C MET A 33 2.26 -11.52 -7.58
N ILE A 34 1.02 -11.97 -7.47
CA ILE A 34 0.08 -12.03 -8.61
C ILE A 34 -0.15 -10.63 -9.17
N THR A 35 -0.49 -9.68 -8.32
CA THR A 35 -0.85 -8.33 -8.77
C THR A 35 0.35 -7.45 -9.05
N MET A 36 1.52 -7.76 -8.53
CA MET A 36 2.75 -7.07 -8.91
C MET A 36 3.04 -7.23 -10.40
N ILE A 37 2.80 -8.42 -10.98
CA ILE A 37 2.99 -8.67 -12.41
C ILE A 37 1.91 -7.96 -13.24
N ILE A 38 0.64 -8.09 -12.84
CA ILE A 38 -0.51 -7.54 -13.58
C ILE A 38 -0.60 -6.02 -13.41
N GLY A 39 -0.13 -5.52 -12.26
CA GLY A 39 -0.23 -4.12 -11.86
C GLY A 39 0.45 -3.14 -12.82
N GLY A 40 1.56 -3.54 -13.44
CA GLY A 40 2.23 -2.76 -14.48
C GLY A 40 1.31 -2.51 -15.67
N TYR A 41 0.75 -3.57 -16.24
CA TYR A 41 -0.20 -3.48 -17.35
C TYR A 41 -1.43 -2.62 -16.99
N LEU A 42 -1.99 -2.80 -15.80
CA LEU A 42 -3.13 -2.01 -15.35
C LEU A 42 -2.77 -0.54 -15.18
N ALA A 43 -1.59 -0.23 -14.62
CA ALA A 43 -1.12 1.13 -14.41
C ALA A 43 -0.85 1.86 -15.74
N ASP A 44 -0.36 1.16 -16.75
CA ASP A 44 -0.15 1.71 -18.09
C ASP A 44 -1.48 1.98 -18.79
N LYS A 45 -2.43 1.04 -18.70
CA LYS A 45 -3.72 1.12 -19.37
C LYS A 45 -4.68 2.13 -18.75
N TYR A 46 -4.79 2.15 -17.41
CA TYR A 46 -5.79 2.95 -16.68
C TYR A 46 -5.22 4.15 -15.95
N GLY A 47 -3.88 4.30 -15.96
CA GLY A 47 -3.14 5.36 -15.26
C GLY A 47 -2.79 4.99 -13.82
N GLY A 48 -1.53 5.20 -13.44
CA GLY A 48 -0.99 4.84 -12.13
C GLY A 48 -1.77 5.44 -10.96
N LYS A 49 -2.27 6.69 -11.07
CA LYS A 49 -3.11 7.32 -10.05
C LYS A 49 -4.33 6.49 -9.67
N ARG A 50 -5.09 6.04 -10.68
CA ARG A 50 -6.34 5.30 -10.46
C ARG A 50 -6.06 3.92 -9.89
N VAL A 51 -5.10 3.22 -10.48
CA VAL A 51 -4.76 1.84 -10.08
C VAL A 51 -4.25 1.84 -8.64
N LEU A 52 -3.32 2.72 -8.29
CA LEU A 52 -2.82 2.86 -6.93
C LEU A 52 -3.93 3.26 -5.94
N GLY A 53 -4.77 4.23 -6.31
CA GLY A 53 -5.87 4.68 -5.47
C GLY A 53 -6.87 3.57 -5.14
N TYR A 54 -7.31 2.80 -6.14
CA TYR A 54 -8.20 1.67 -5.89
C TYR A 54 -7.54 0.54 -5.11
N GLY A 55 -6.26 0.24 -5.36
CA GLY A 55 -5.51 -0.70 -4.56
C GLY A 55 -5.45 -0.29 -3.10
N LEU A 56 -5.14 0.97 -2.84
CA LEU A 56 -5.12 1.54 -1.49
C LEU A 56 -6.49 1.38 -0.78
N LEU A 57 -7.59 1.66 -1.47
CA LEU A 57 -8.93 1.45 -0.92
C LEU A 57 -9.20 -0.01 -0.58
N ILE A 58 -8.89 -0.91 -1.51
CA ILE A 58 -9.12 -2.35 -1.36
C ILE A 58 -8.36 -2.87 -0.14
N TRP A 59 -7.04 -2.61 -0.07
CA TRP A 59 -6.28 -3.12 1.07
C TRP A 59 -6.67 -2.45 2.39
N SER A 60 -7.07 -1.17 2.38
CA SER A 60 -7.52 -0.47 3.58
C SER A 60 -8.83 -1.05 4.12
N LEU A 61 -9.77 -1.37 3.24
CA LEU A 61 -11.01 -2.05 3.61
C LEU A 61 -10.73 -3.44 4.20
N PHE A 62 -9.88 -4.23 3.53
CA PHE A 62 -9.49 -5.54 4.06
C PHE A 62 -8.70 -5.42 5.37
N THR A 63 -7.94 -4.36 5.57
CA THR A 63 -7.28 -4.09 6.85
C THR A 63 -8.32 -3.89 7.96
N ILE A 64 -9.33 -3.05 7.74
CA ILE A 64 -10.38 -2.79 8.74
C ILE A 64 -11.14 -4.07 9.13
N ILE A 65 -11.46 -4.92 8.16
CA ILE A 65 -12.25 -6.14 8.42
C ILE A 65 -11.40 -7.33 8.89
N THR A 66 -10.07 -7.21 8.88
CA THR A 66 -9.15 -8.28 9.33
C THR A 66 -9.48 -8.83 10.70
N PRO A 67 -9.78 -8.04 11.77
CA PRO A 67 -10.12 -8.57 13.07
C PRO A 67 -11.34 -9.48 13.03
N PHE A 68 -12.39 -9.11 12.32
CA PHE A 68 -13.59 -9.96 12.17
C PHE A 68 -13.26 -11.34 11.60
N PHE A 69 -12.40 -11.40 10.59
CA PHE A 69 -11.98 -12.66 9.99
C PHE A 69 -11.01 -13.45 10.88
N ALA A 70 -10.21 -12.79 11.69
CA ALA A 70 -9.38 -13.45 12.69
C ALA A 70 -10.22 -14.23 13.71
N TYR A 71 -11.32 -13.66 14.19
CA TYR A 71 -12.28 -14.33 15.07
C TYR A 71 -13.10 -15.42 14.36
N SER A 72 -13.29 -15.31 13.05
CA SER A 72 -14.01 -16.32 12.26
C SER A 72 -13.20 -17.59 12.00
N GLY A 73 -11.88 -17.53 12.18
CA GLY A 73 -10.98 -18.69 12.08
C GLY A 73 -9.79 -18.49 11.16
N LEU A 74 -8.81 -19.38 11.30
CA LEU A 74 -7.51 -19.32 10.61
C LEU A 74 -7.62 -19.18 9.09
N TRP A 75 -8.46 -19.99 8.46
CA TRP A 75 -8.59 -20.02 6.99
C TRP A 75 -9.19 -18.73 6.43
N TRP A 76 -10.11 -18.12 7.15
CA TRP A 76 -10.69 -16.84 6.80
C TRP A 76 -9.65 -15.71 6.91
N LEU A 77 -8.82 -15.74 7.95
CA LEU A 77 -7.72 -14.78 8.08
C LEU A 77 -6.71 -14.93 6.94
N ILE A 78 -6.33 -16.17 6.58
CA ILE A 78 -5.45 -16.42 5.44
C ILE A 78 -6.05 -15.86 4.15
N LEU A 79 -7.33 -16.10 3.88
CA LEU A 79 -8.01 -15.56 2.71
C LEU A 79 -7.93 -14.03 2.66
N ILE A 80 -8.26 -13.35 3.76
CA ILE A 80 -8.17 -11.89 3.84
C ILE A 80 -6.74 -11.40 3.60
N ARG A 81 -5.74 -12.09 4.12
CA ARG A 81 -4.34 -11.77 3.90
C ARG A 81 -3.96 -11.84 2.41
N VAL A 82 -4.40 -12.86 1.70
CA VAL A 82 -4.20 -12.97 0.24
C VAL A 82 -4.89 -11.81 -0.49
N LEU A 83 -6.15 -11.49 -0.13
CA LEU A 83 -6.90 -10.39 -0.74
C LEU A 83 -6.26 -9.02 -0.46
N MET A 84 -5.71 -8.81 0.74
CA MET A 84 -4.91 -7.61 1.04
C MET A 84 -3.67 -7.53 0.14
N GLY A 85 -2.96 -8.65 -0.02
CA GLY A 85 -1.82 -8.73 -0.92
C GLY A 85 -2.17 -8.37 -2.36
N LEU A 86 -3.32 -8.83 -2.87
CA LEU A 86 -3.82 -8.44 -4.19
C LEU A 86 -4.03 -6.93 -4.31
N GLY A 87 -4.53 -6.27 -3.27
CA GLY A 87 -4.71 -4.81 -3.25
C GLY A 87 -3.38 -4.05 -3.21
N GLU A 88 -2.40 -4.53 -2.43
CA GLU A 88 -1.14 -3.82 -2.20
C GLU A 88 -0.08 -4.08 -3.28
N GLY A 89 -0.11 -5.25 -3.94
CA GLY A 89 0.90 -5.65 -4.93
C GLY A 89 0.97 -4.74 -6.16
N ILE A 90 -0.10 -4.01 -6.48
CA ILE A 90 -0.11 -3.04 -7.58
C ILE A 90 0.63 -1.73 -7.25
N THR A 91 1.07 -1.52 -6.01
CA THR A 91 1.64 -0.25 -5.53
C THR A 91 2.92 0.11 -6.27
N PHE A 92 3.91 -0.77 -6.27
CA PHE A 92 5.21 -0.49 -6.92
C PHE A 92 5.08 -0.25 -8.42
N PRO A 93 4.40 -1.12 -9.20
CA PRO A 93 4.19 -0.85 -10.62
C PRO A 93 3.49 0.48 -10.89
N SER A 94 2.48 0.83 -10.07
CA SER A 94 1.75 2.09 -10.21
C SER A 94 2.63 3.32 -9.96
N TRP A 95 3.52 3.26 -8.95
CA TRP A 95 4.49 4.32 -8.70
C TRP A 95 5.44 4.51 -9.87
N HIS A 96 6.00 3.42 -10.40
CA HIS A 96 6.88 3.50 -11.54
C HIS A 96 6.18 4.06 -12.79
N ALA A 97 4.92 3.71 -13.01
CA ALA A 97 4.12 4.30 -14.10
C ALA A 97 3.88 5.79 -13.91
N ILE A 98 3.70 6.27 -12.66
CA ILE A 98 3.59 7.70 -12.35
C ILE A 98 4.94 8.39 -12.58
N TYR A 99 6.04 7.82 -12.07
CA TYR A 99 7.37 8.41 -12.24
C TYR A 99 7.78 8.52 -13.71
N ALA A 100 7.46 7.52 -14.52
CA ALA A 100 7.75 7.55 -15.96
C ALA A 100 7.10 8.71 -16.69
N ARG A 101 5.95 9.19 -16.19
CA ARG A 101 5.17 10.27 -16.81
C ARG A 101 5.43 11.65 -16.23
N TRP A 102 5.80 11.71 -14.94
CA TRP A 102 5.91 12.96 -14.20
C TRP A 102 7.33 13.46 -14.00
N ILE A 103 8.30 12.55 -14.04
CA ILE A 103 9.65 12.87 -13.59
C ILE A 103 10.61 12.79 -14.77
N PRO A 104 11.33 13.90 -15.08
CA PRO A 104 12.40 13.91 -16.05
C PRO A 104 13.42 12.81 -15.79
N PHE A 105 13.99 12.24 -16.86
CA PHE A 105 14.87 11.07 -16.75
C PHE A 105 16.05 11.30 -15.79
N ASN A 106 16.64 12.49 -15.81
CA ASN A 106 17.79 12.84 -14.98
C ASN A 106 17.47 12.91 -13.47
N GLU A 107 16.20 13.10 -13.09
CA GLU A 107 15.77 13.23 -11.69
C GLU A 107 15.16 11.96 -11.12
N ARG A 108 14.84 10.97 -11.94
CA ARG A 108 14.15 9.73 -11.51
C ARG A 108 14.84 9.01 -10.38
N THR A 109 16.15 8.84 -10.48
CA THR A 109 16.93 8.15 -9.44
C THR A 109 16.82 8.84 -8.08
N ARG A 110 16.86 10.17 -8.07
CA ARG A 110 16.73 10.98 -6.85
C ARG A 110 15.34 10.85 -6.23
N VAL A 111 14.30 10.92 -7.05
CA VAL A 111 12.90 10.82 -6.57
C VAL A 111 12.61 9.40 -6.05
N VAL A 112 13.06 8.37 -6.75
CA VAL A 112 12.93 6.97 -6.30
C VAL A 112 13.65 6.75 -4.98
N ALA A 113 14.87 7.27 -4.82
CA ALA A 113 15.62 7.17 -3.57
C ALA A 113 14.90 7.88 -2.42
N PHE A 114 14.36 9.08 -2.66
CA PHE A 114 13.58 9.82 -1.67
C PHE A 114 12.31 9.09 -1.25
N THR A 115 11.57 8.54 -2.21
CA THR A 115 10.35 7.76 -1.92
C THR A 115 10.67 6.50 -1.12
N ASN A 116 11.74 5.77 -1.47
CA ASN A 116 12.17 4.60 -0.71
C ASN A 116 12.58 4.94 0.73
N SER A 117 13.21 6.10 0.94
CA SER A 117 13.51 6.59 2.29
C SER A 117 12.22 6.85 3.08
N GLY A 118 11.18 7.37 2.43
CA GLY A 118 9.85 7.55 3.02
C GLY A 118 9.19 6.22 3.44
N ILE A 119 9.37 5.14 2.67
CA ILE A 119 8.90 3.80 3.03
C ILE A 119 9.59 3.33 4.32
N ALA A 120 10.91 3.46 4.40
CA ALA A 120 11.66 3.05 5.58
C ALA A 120 11.24 3.85 6.83
N ALA A 121 11.15 5.18 6.71
CA ALA A 121 10.70 6.06 7.80
C ALA A 121 9.26 5.73 8.23
N GLY A 122 8.35 5.54 7.26
CA GLY A 122 6.97 5.15 7.51
C GLY A 122 6.84 3.79 8.18
N THR A 123 7.72 2.85 7.85
CA THR A 123 7.76 1.53 8.48
C THR A 123 8.16 1.62 9.95
N VAL A 124 9.22 2.36 10.27
CA VAL A 124 9.67 2.58 11.65
C VAL A 124 8.57 3.27 12.47
N PHE A 125 8.02 4.36 11.95
CA PHE A 125 6.92 5.08 12.60
C PHE A 125 5.69 4.18 12.81
N GLY A 126 5.34 3.39 11.79
CA GLY A 126 4.23 2.44 11.85
C GLY A 126 4.40 1.38 12.93
N TYR A 127 5.62 0.85 13.12
CA TYR A 127 5.89 -0.10 14.21
C TYR A 127 5.73 0.53 15.59
N VAL A 128 6.27 1.74 15.79
CA VAL A 128 6.15 2.46 17.08
C VAL A 128 4.70 2.75 17.40
N VAL A 129 3.92 3.26 16.44
CA VAL A 129 2.50 3.57 16.62
C VAL A 129 1.69 2.30 16.88
N ALA A 130 1.92 1.22 16.11
CA ALA A 130 1.23 -0.04 16.31
C ALA A 130 1.52 -0.64 17.70
N ALA A 131 2.78 -0.63 18.16
CA ALA A 131 3.15 -1.08 19.48
C ALA A 131 2.49 -0.23 20.59
N ALA A 132 2.45 1.09 20.43
CA ALA A 132 1.78 1.99 21.38
C ALA A 132 0.25 1.74 21.43
N ILE A 133 -0.37 1.45 20.30
CA ILE A 133 -1.81 1.09 20.28
C ILE A 133 -2.03 -0.22 21.03
N ILE A 134 -1.23 -1.25 20.78
CA ILE A 134 -1.37 -2.56 21.42
C ILE A 134 -1.14 -2.47 22.93
N SER A 135 -0.19 -1.67 23.38
CA SER A 135 0.11 -1.55 24.81
C SER A 135 -0.95 -0.80 25.61
N ASN A 136 -1.73 0.09 24.98
CA ASN A 136 -2.76 0.89 25.66
C ASN A 136 -4.20 0.42 25.36
N TYR A 137 -4.39 -0.33 24.31
CA TYR A 137 -5.68 -0.82 23.85
C TYR A 137 -5.56 -2.31 23.51
N SER A 138 -6.18 -2.73 22.39
CA SER A 138 -6.07 -4.10 21.88
C SER A 138 -5.52 -4.11 20.46
N TRP A 139 -5.09 -5.29 20.00
CA TRP A 139 -4.48 -5.46 18.68
C TRP A 139 -5.44 -5.11 17.52
N GLU A 140 -6.75 -5.23 17.69
CA GLU A 140 -7.76 -4.88 16.68
C GLU A 140 -7.71 -3.41 16.29
N TRP A 141 -7.42 -2.54 17.27
CA TRP A 141 -7.34 -1.10 17.03
C TRP A 141 -6.21 -0.72 16.07
N VAL A 142 -5.17 -1.53 15.95
CA VAL A 142 -4.14 -1.33 14.93
C VAL A 142 -4.75 -1.43 13.53
N PHE A 143 -5.57 -2.44 13.29
CA PHE A 143 -6.22 -2.63 11.99
C PHE A 143 -7.25 -1.54 11.69
N TYR A 144 -8.06 -1.19 12.66
CA TYR A 144 -9.07 -0.12 12.49
C TYR A 144 -8.41 1.23 12.20
N SER A 145 -7.43 1.64 12.99
CA SER A 145 -6.78 2.95 12.86
C SER A 145 -6.01 3.07 11.55
N PHE A 146 -5.19 2.08 11.19
CA PHE A 146 -4.42 2.13 9.95
C PHE A 146 -5.29 1.98 8.70
N GLY A 147 -6.35 1.17 8.77
CA GLY A 147 -7.29 1.05 7.66
C GLY A 147 -8.08 2.33 7.41
N VAL A 148 -8.57 2.99 8.47
CA VAL A 148 -9.24 4.30 8.36
C VAL A 148 -8.27 5.36 7.84
N LEU A 149 -7.03 5.38 8.32
CA LEU A 149 -5.99 6.29 7.83
C LEU A 149 -5.74 6.11 6.33
N GLY A 150 -5.72 4.85 5.84
CA GLY A 150 -5.57 4.55 4.42
C GLY A 150 -6.74 5.07 3.58
N ILE A 151 -7.99 4.92 4.06
CA ILE A 151 -9.17 5.48 3.39
C ILE A 151 -9.09 7.02 3.36
N PHE A 152 -8.72 7.64 4.48
CA PHE A 152 -8.54 9.09 4.54
C PHE A 152 -7.47 9.57 3.55
N TRP A 153 -6.33 8.85 3.48
CA TRP A 153 -5.27 9.13 2.52
C TRP A 153 -5.75 9.01 1.06
N TYR A 154 -6.62 8.06 0.75
CA TYR A 154 -7.21 7.95 -0.60
C TYR A 154 -7.97 9.20 -1.02
N PHE A 155 -8.74 9.82 -0.14
CA PHE A 155 -9.44 11.07 -0.46
C PHE A 155 -8.46 12.21 -0.76
N PHE A 156 -7.36 12.29 -0.01
CA PHE A 156 -6.28 13.25 -0.26
C PHE A 156 -5.62 12.98 -1.62
N TRP A 157 -5.23 11.73 -1.84
CA TRP A 157 -4.63 11.26 -3.09
C TRP A 157 -5.49 11.57 -4.30
N SER A 158 -6.78 11.27 -4.24
CA SER A 158 -7.72 11.45 -5.35
C SER A 158 -7.86 12.90 -5.79
N LYS A 159 -7.72 13.85 -4.85
CA LYS A 159 -7.85 15.30 -5.11
C LYS A 159 -6.55 15.94 -5.60
N ILE A 160 -5.41 15.52 -5.09
CA ILE A 160 -4.13 16.20 -5.33
C ILE A 160 -3.41 15.63 -6.55
N VAL A 161 -3.38 14.31 -6.71
CA VAL A 161 -2.61 13.65 -7.75
C VAL A 161 -3.40 13.59 -9.06
N THR A 162 -2.73 13.79 -10.19
CA THR A 162 -3.27 13.55 -11.54
C THR A 162 -2.47 12.44 -12.24
N SER A 163 -3.11 11.71 -13.16
CA SER A 163 -2.43 10.62 -13.88
C SER A 163 -1.41 11.14 -14.88
N TYR A 164 -1.69 12.30 -15.46
CA TYR A 164 -0.86 12.94 -16.49
C TYR A 164 -0.54 14.36 -16.09
N PRO A 165 0.66 14.88 -16.41
CA PRO A 165 1.03 16.26 -16.14
C PRO A 165 0.11 17.28 -16.81
N GLU A 166 -0.39 16.97 -18.01
CA GLU A 166 -1.31 17.82 -18.77
C GLU A 166 -2.65 18.09 -18.06
N ASP A 167 -3.10 17.13 -17.24
CA ASP A 167 -4.36 17.23 -16.49
C ASP A 167 -4.22 18.09 -15.23
N ASN A 168 -2.99 18.47 -14.87
CA ASN A 168 -2.72 19.21 -13.64
C ASN A 168 -2.64 20.71 -13.91
N LYS A 169 -3.58 21.47 -13.37
CA LYS A 169 -3.68 22.91 -13.52
C LYS A 169 -2.54 23.72 -12.88
N ASN A 170 -1.76 23.09 -12.00
CA ASN A 170 -0.68 23.73 -11.27
C ASN A 170 0.68 23.59 -11.97
N VAL A 171 0.78 22.79 -13.03
CA VAL A 171 2.01 22.61 -13.81
C VAL A 171 2.13 23.77 -14.80
N SER A 172 3.28 24.46 -14.78
CA SER A 172 3.57 25.54 -15.73
C SER A 172 3.82 25.00 -17.14
N HIS A 173 3.64 25.84 -18.14
CA HIS A 173 3.89 25.46 -19.54
C HIS A 173 5.36 25.03 -19.78
N ASP A 174 6.29 25.73 -19.16
CA ASP A 174 7.73 25.45 -19.28
C ASP A 174 8.09 24.11 -18.62
N GLU A 175 7.52 23.83 -17.44
CA GLU A 175 7.68 22.56 -16.74
C GLU A 175 7.08 21.40 -17.55
N LEU A 176 5.91 21.60 -18.14
CA LEU A 176 5.29 20.59 -19.00
C LEU A 176 6.14 20.27 -20.22
N GLN A 177 6.77 21.30 -20.84
CA GLN A 177 7.69 21.08 -21.95
C GLN A 177 8.96 20.34 -21.52
N LEU A 178 9.51 20.65 -20.35
CA LEU A 178 10.66 19.94 -19.79
C LEU A 178 10.36 18.46 -19.60
N ILE A 179 9.23 18.16 -18.96
CA ILE A 179 8.79 16.78 -18.73
C ILE A 179 8.62 16.02 -20.05
N LYS A 180 7.99 16.65 -21.06
CA LYS A 180 7.76 16.02 -22.38
C LYS A 180 9.03 15.79 -23.18
N ASN A 181 9.97 16.69 -23.12
CA ASN A 181 11.23 16.58 -23.87
C ASN A 181 12.14 15.47 -23.31
N GLU A 182 12.03 15.16 -22.03
CA GLU A 182 12.82 14.13 -21.35
C GLU A 182 12.04 12.83 -21.08
N ALA A 183 10.74 12.79 -21.35
CA ALA A 183 9.97 11.55 -21.26
C ALA A 183 10.33 10.63 -22.45
N PRO A 184 10.61 9.34 -22.21
CA PRO A 184 10.78 8.39 -23.31
C PRO A 184 9.48 8.27 -24.11
N ALA A 185 9.62 8.22 -25.43
CA ALA A 185 8.53 8.01 -26.37
C ALA A 185 7.84 6.65 -26.15
#